data_8f35b2eee7d3be910e1c044a890b34fe
#
_entry.id   8f35b2eee7d3be910e1c044a890b34fe
#
_cell.length_a   1.000
_cell.length_b   1.000
_cell.length_c   1.000
_cell.angle_alpha   90.00
_cell.angle_beta   90.00
_cell.angle_gamma   90.00
#
_symmetry.space_group_name_H-M   'P 1'
#
loop_
_entity.id
_entity.type
_entity.pdbx_description
1 polymer ?
#
loop_
_entity_poly.entity_id
_entity_poly.type
_entity_poly.pdbx_seq_one_letter_code
_entity_poly.pdbx_strand_id
1 'polypeptide(L)'
;MDETDQPQTPVELFFILAALADQKVPLQTIAPKFTGRFNKGVDYVGDVVQFEKEFSEDLAVITFAIAQYGLPANLKLSVHSGSDKFSIYAPIRRALEKFGAGVHVKTAGTTWLEELIGLAEAGGDGLDLAKQVYAKAFENRDALCEPYATVIDIDYAKLPAPAVVNGWSSEQFTSALRHDQKNPGFNPDLRQLLHVGFKVAAKMGDKYLNMLETCEPSISRNVTENLFERHIKPLFL
;
A
#
# COMPACT_ATOMS: atom_id res chain seq x y z
N MET A 1 -0.46 -7.42 15.24
CA MET A 1 -1.87 -7.81 15.12
C MET A 1 -2.24 -8.16 13.69
N ASP A 2 -1.86 -7.37 12.71
CA ASP A 2 -2.09 -7.66 11.28
C ASP A 2 -1.26 -8.83 10.70
N GLU A 3 -0.29 -9.35 11.45
CA GLU A 3 0.56 -10.50 11.09
C GLU A 3 0.05 -11.85 11.64
N THR A 4 -1.14 -11.88 12.25
CA THR A 4 -1.77 -13.14 12.70
C THR A 4 -2.37 -13.92 11.53
N ASP A 5 -2.56 -15.24 11.69
CA ASP A 5 -3.15 -16.09 10.64
C ASP A 5 -4.63 -15.78 10.40
N GLN A 6 -5.37 -15.45 11.46
CA GLN A 6 -6.80 -15.17 11.41
C GLN A 6 -7.09 -13.68 11.69
N PRO A 7 -8.19 -13.12 11.12
CA PRO A 7 -8.69 -11.81 11.51
C PRO A 7 -8.99 -11.74 13.01
N GLN A 8 -8.76 -10.59 13.63
CA GLN A 8 -9.20 -10.37 15.00
C GLN A 8 -10.69 -10.09 15.04
N THR A 9 -11.37 -10.73 16.00
CA THR A 9 -12.76 -10.40 16.32
C THR A 9 -12.82 -9.09 17.14
N PRO A 10 -13.95 -8.35 17.13
CA PRO A 10 -14.15 -7.18 17.99
C PRO A 10 -13.93 -7.49 19.49
N VAL A 11 -14.26 -8.71 19.94
CA VAL A 11 -14.04 -9.14 21.32
C VAL A 11 -12.55 -9.29 21.63
N GLU A 12 -11.77 -9.88 20.73
CA GLU A 12 -10.31 -9.97 20.89
C GLU A 12 -9.67 -8.59 20.92
N LEU A 13 -10.07 -7.69 19.99
CA LEU A 13 -9.60 -6.31 19.99
C LEU A 13 -9.91 -5.58 21.29
N PHE A 14 -11.10 -5.78 21.84
CA PHE A 14 -11.49 -5.23 23.14
C PHE A 14 -10.54 -5.68 24.27
N PHE A 15 -10.28 -6.97 24.40
CA PHE A 15 -9.36 -7.47 25.44
C PHE A 15 -7.92 -7.02 25.23
N ILE A 16 -7.47 -6.92 23.97
CA ILE A 16 -6.14 -6.37 23.66
C ILE A 16 -6.03 -4.93 24.13
N LEU A 17 -7.03 -4.09 23.82
CA LEU A 17 -7.05 -2.67 24.26
C LEU A 17 -7.11 -2.55 25.77
N ALA A 18 -7.90 -3.37 26.45
CA ALA A 18 -7.97 -3.42 27.91
C ALA A 18 -6.60 -3.78 28.53
N ALA A 19 -5.94 -4.80 28.01
CA ALA A 19 -4.62 -5.21 28.49
C ALA A 19 -3.55 -4.12 28.25
N LEU A 20 -3.57 -3.46 27.08
CA LEU A 20 -2.64 -2.37 26.77
C LEU A 20 -2.87 -1.16 27.67
N ALA A 21 -4.13 -0.84 28.00
CA ALA A 21 -4.48 0.22 28.94
C ALA A 21 -4.00 -0.10 30.38
N ASP A 22 -4.21 -1.34 30.83
CA ASP A 22 -3.75 -1.81 32.16
C ASP A 22 -2.22 -1.67 32.28
N GLN A 23 -1.49 -2.01 31.26
CA GLN A 23 -0.04 -1.88 31.19
C GLN A 23 0.45 -0.47 30.87
N LYS A 24 -0.45 0.52 30.72
CA LYS A 24 -0.16 1.92 30.41
C LYS A 24 0.73 2.10 29.17
N VAL A 25 0.53 1.26 28.15
CA VAL A 25 1.25 1.36 26.90
C VAL A 25 0.78 2.61 26.13
N PRO A 26 1.67 3.52 25.73
CA PRO A 26 1.28 4.72 24.98
C PRO A 26 0.92 4.33 23.53
N LEU A 27 -0.38 4.32 23.21
CA LEU A 27 -0.89 3.97 21.89
C LEU A 27 -1.27 5.21 21.09
N GLN A 28 -0.96 5.20 19.79
CA GLN A 28 -1.46 6.18 18.82
C GLN A 28 -2.25 5.52 17.70
N THR A 29 -1.85 4.31 17.31
CA THR A 29 -2.51 3.52 16.26
C THR A 29 -2.55 2.06 16.67
N ILE A 30 -3.57 1.36 16.17
CA ILE A 30 -3.70 -0.08 16.29
C ILE A 30 -4.08 -0.68 14.93
N ALA A 31 -3.45 -1.77 14.54
CA ALA A 31 -3.64 -2.40 13.23
C ALA A 31 -4.16 -3.84 13.41
N PRO A 32 -5.48 -4.05 13.56
CA PRO A 32 -6.06 -5.37 13.51
C PRO A 32 -5.96 -5.97 12.10
N LYS A 33 -6.02 -7.29 12.00
CA LYS A 33 -6.18 -7.97 10.73
C LYS A 33 -7.66 -8.08 10.39
N PHE A 34 -8.02 -7.62 9.22
CA PHE A 34 -9.36 -7.76 8.63
C PHE A 34 -9.45 -9.00 7.75
N THR A 35 -10.68 -9.47 7.51
CA THR A 35 -10.97 -10.50 6.51
C THR A 35 -10.55 -10.02 5.11
N GLY A 36 -10.14 -10.96 4.25
CA GLY A 36 -9.66 -10.68 2.91
C GLY A 36 -8.14 -10.58 2.81
N ARG A 37 -7.65 -10.17 1.64
CA ARG A 37 -6.21 -10.09 1.36
C ARG A 37 -5.78 -8.66 1.07
N PHE A 38 -4.74 -8.24 1.77
CA PHE A 38 -4.10 -6.94 1.66
C PHE A 38 -2.73 -7.07 0.99
N ASN A 39 -2.72 -7.71 -0.19
CA ASN A 39 -1.48 -7.95 -0.91
C ASN A 39 -0.80 -6.64 -1.31
N LYS A 40 0.53 -6.66 -1.34
CA LYS A 40 1.34 -5.50 -1.70
C LYS A 40 1.19 -5.15 -3.19
N GLY A 41 1.11 -3.86 -3.49
CA GLY A 41 1.06 -3.35 -4.86
C GLY A 41 -0.29 -3.46 -5.56
N VAL A 42 -1.27 -4.16 -5.01
CA VAL A 42 -2.60 -4.36 -5.63
C VAL A 42 -3.73 -3.99 -4.67
N ASP A 43 -4.95 -3.89 -5.19
CA ASP A 43 -6.13 -3.54 -4.40
C ASP A 43 -6.51 -4.65 -3.40
N TYR A 44 -7.43 -4.33 -2.50
CA TYR A 44 -8.03 -5.29 -1.58
C TYR A 44 -8.76 -6.39 -2.35
N VAL A 45 -8.60 -7.62 -1.89
CA VAL A 45 -9.29 -8.79 -2.45
C VAL A 45 -10.11 -9.45 -1.35
N GLY A 46 -11.43 -9.28 -1.41
CA GLY A 46 -12.36 -9.82 -0.42
C GLY A 46 -13.74 -9.21 -0.56
N ASP A 47 -14.61 -9.52 0.39
CA ASP A 47 -15.94 -8.92 0.50
C ASP A 47 -15.85 -7.53 1.15
N VAL A 48 -16.10 -6.50 0.34
CA VAL A 48 -16.04 -5.09 0.78
C VAL A 48 -17.13 -4.78 1.83
N VAL A 49 -18.29 -5.45 1.77
CA VAL A 49 -19.37 -5.26 2.76
C VAL A 49 -18.96 -5.84 4.11
N GLN A 50 -18.35 -7.03 4.09
CA GLN A 50 -17.82 -7.65 5.30
C GLN A 50 -16.70 -6.80 5.89
N PHE A 51 -15.78 -6.28 5.06
CA PHE A 51 -14.73 -5.35 5.52
C PHE A 51 -15.32 -4.10 6.20
N GLU A 52 -16.33 -3.46 5.59
CA GLU A 52 -16.97 -2.27 6.15
C GLU A 52 -17.60 -2.55 7.52
N LYS A 53 -18.22 -3.73 7.65
CA LYS A 53 -18.80 -4.19 8.92
C LYS A 53 -17.71 -4.34 9.98
N GLU A 54 -16.64 -5.11 9.70
CA GLU A 54 -15.52 -5.34 10.62
C GLU A 54 -14.86 -4.00 11.03
N PHE A 55 -14.57 -3.14 10.07
CA PHE A 55 -13.97 -1.83 10.33
C PHE A 55 -14.86 -0.95 11.24
N SER A 56 -16.18 -0.99 11.02
CA SER A 56 -17.14 -0.25 11.86
C SER A 56 -17.25 -0.83 13.27
N GLU A 57 -17.24 -2.15 13.40
CA GLU A 57 -17.26 -2.84 14.71
C GLU A 57 -15.99 -2.52 15.52
N ASP A 58 -14.83 -2.52 14.89
CA ASP A 58 -13.55 -2.15 15.52
C ASP A 58 -13.53 -0.68 15.95
N LEU A 59 -14.09 0.24 15.16
CA LEU A 59 -14.23 1.65 15.58
C LEU A 59 -15.16 1.79 16.79
N ALA A 60 -16.24 1.01 16.88
CA ALA A 60 -17.12 1.00 18.04
C ALA A 60 -16.37 0.51 19.29
N VAL A 61 -15.58 -0.56 19.18
CA VAL A 61 -14.74 -1.09 20.26
C VAL A 61 -13.71 -0.05 20.72
N ILE A 62 -13.02 0.60 19.79
CA ILE A 62 -12.02 1.63 20.10
C ILE A 62 -12.68 2.82 20.83
N THR A 63 -13.82 3.29 20.33
CA THR A 63 -14.57 4.39 20.97
C THR A 63 -14.95 4.05 22.40
N PHE A 64 -15.45 2.83 22.62
CA PHE A 64 -15.77 2.34 23.95
C PHE A 64 -14.52 2.24 24.85
N ALA A 65 -13.44 1.66 24.36
CA ALA A 65 -12.21 1.46 25.10
C ALA A 65 -11.54 2.80 25.50
N ILE A 66 -11.58 3.82 24.63
CA ILE A 66 -11.12 5.18 24.93
C ILE A 66 -11.90 5.74 26.14
N ALA A 67 -13.22 5.65 26.12
CA ALA A 67 -14.07 6.16 27.19
C ALA A 67 -13.92 5.37 28.50
N GLN A 68 -13.81 4.05 28.40
CA GLN A 68 -13.79 3.15 29.56
C GLN A 68 -12.43 3.06 30.24
N TYR A 69 -11.34 3.06 29.48
CA TYR A 69 -9.99 2.82 29.98
C TYR A 69 -9.06 4.05 29.90
N GLY A 70 -9.56 5.20 29.46
CA GLY A 70 -8.76 6.43 29.37
C GLY A 70 -7.64 6.34 28.32
N LEU A 71 -7.82 5.55 27.27
CA LEU A 71 -6.90 5.52 26.13
C LEU A 71 -6.88 6.88 25.42
N PRO A 72 -5.83 7.19 24.63
CA PRO A 72 -5.74 8.47 23.93
C PRO A 72 -6.94 8.72 23.02
N ALA A 73 -7.57 9.88 23.13
CA ALA A 73 -8.76 10.25 22.36
C ALA A 73 -8.51 10.27 20.83
N ASN A 74 -7.24 10.37 20.42
CA ASN A 74 -6.82 10.33 19.02
C ASN A 74 -6.32 8.96 18.56
N LEU A 75 -6.57 7.89 19.32
CA LEU A 75 -6.25 6.51 18.90
C LEU A 75 -6.99 6.18 17.58
N LYS A 76 -6.28 5.66 16.61
CA LYS A 76 -6.79 5.38 15.27
C LYS A 76 -6.59 3.94 14.87
N LEU A 77 -7.53 3.41 14.09
CA LEU A 77 -7.25 2.23 13.27
C LEU A 77 -6.17 2.55 12.22
N SER A 78 -5.31 1.58 11.98
CA SER A 78 -4.33 1.64 10.92
C SER A 78 -4.60 0.54 9.89
N VAL A 79 -4.77 0.94 8.63
CA VAL A 79 -4.86 -0.01 7.51
C VAL A 79 -3.46 -0.20 6.94
N HIS A 80 -2.91 -1.38 7.12
CA HIS A 80 -1.48 -1.66 7.04
C HIS A 80 -1.11 -2.47 5.79
N SER A 81 -1.18 -1.90 4.59
CA SER A 81 -0.69 -2.61 3.40
C SER A 81 0.50 -1.92 2.72
N GLY A 82 0.68 -0.63 2.95
CA GLY A 82 1.68 0.20 2.29
C GLY A 82 1.39 0.45 0.81
N SER A 83 0.22 0.04 0.29
CA SER A 83 -0.18 0.21 -1.10
C SER A 83 -1.66 0.56 -1.24
N ASP A 84 -2.05 0.98 -2.45
CA ASP A 84 -3.41 1.39 -2.79
C ASP A 84 -4.45 0.30 -2.46
N LYS A 85 -5.54 0.70 -1.83
CA LYS A 85 -6.72 -0.13 -1.53
C LYS A 85 -7.99 0.65 -1.87
N PHE A 86 -8.08 1.10 -3.12
CA PHE A 86 -9.10 2.03 -3.56
C PHE A 86 -10.53 1.54 -3.35
N SER A 87 -10.76 0.23 -3.46
CA SER A 87 -12.07 -0.39 -3.30
C SER A 87 -12.67 -0.23 -1.90
N ILE A 88 -11.83 -0.05 -0.87
CA ILE A 88 -12.28 0.07 0.52
C ILE A 88 -12.25 1.50 1.08
N TYR A 89 -11.83 2.51 0.31
CA TYR A 89 -11.75 3.88 0.84
C TYR A 89 -13.13 4.49 1.10
N ALA A 90 -14.10 4.29 0.22
CA ALA A 90 -15.46 4.76 0.45
C ALA A 90 -16.14 4.09 1.68
N PRO A 91 -16.04 2.78 1.88
CA PRO A 91 -16.43 2.12 3.15
C PRO A 91 -15.74 2.71 4.38
N ILE A 92 -14.42 2.88 4.35
CA ILE A 92 -13.68 3.51 5.46
C ILE A 92 -14.24 4.90 5.77
N ARG A 93 -14.40 5.76 4.75
CA ARG A 93 -14.94 7.11 4.93
C ARG A 93 -16.29 7.10 5.63
N ARG A 94 -17.24 6.27 5.17
CA ARG A 94 -18.57 6.18 5.82
C ARG A 94 -18.48 5.80 7.30
N ALA A 95 -17.59 4.87 7.63
CA ALA A 95 -17.36 4.47 9.01
C ALA A 95 -16.72 5.60 9.84
N LEU A 96 -15.72 6.31 9.28
CA LEU A 96 -15.09 7.46 9.95
C LEU A 96 -16.10 8.58 10.24
N GLU A 97 -16.95 8.92 9.28
CA GLU A 97 -18.01 9.92 9.45
C GLU A 97 -19.00 9.49 10.54
N LYS A 98 -19.41 8.22 10.55
CA LYS A 98 -20.35 7.68 11.55
C LYS A 98 -19.81 7.77 12.98
N PHE A 99 -18.53 7.52 13.19
CA PHE A 99 -17.92 7.46 14.53
C PHE A 99 -17.16 8.74 14.92
N GLY A 100 -17.05 9.73 14.03
CA GLY A 100 -16.22 10.92 14.27
C GLY A 100 -14.74 10.55 14.47
N ALA A 101 -14.28 9.48 13.81
CA ALA A 101 -12.96 8.89 14.00
C ALA A 101 -11.97 9.29 12.89
N GLY A 102 -10.69 9.01 13.12
CA GLY A 102 -9.65 9.10 12.10
C GLY A 102 -9.10 7.72 11.74
N VAL A 103 -8.35 7.67 10.65
CA VAL A 103 -7.61 6.47 10.22
C VAL A 103 -6.16 6.80 9.94
N HIS A 104 -5.26 5.86 10.19
CA HIS A 104 -3.89 5.90 9.71
C HIS A 104 -3.76 4.98 8.49
N VAL A 105 -3.28 5.52 7.37
CA VAL A 105 -2.98 4.76 6.15
C VAL A 105 -1.48 4.77 5.89
N LYS A 106 -0.95 3.63 5.48
CA LYS A 106 0.46 3.44 5.16
C LYS A 106 0.64 3.51 3.64
N THR A 107 1.40 4.48 3.14
CA THR A 107 1.51 4.80 1.71
C THR A 107 2.91 4.68 1.12
N ALA A 108 3.92 4.30 1.92
CA ALA A 108 5.32 4.27 1.48
C ALA A 108 5.56 3.44 0.21
N GLY A 109 4.92 2.26 0.10
CA GLY A 109 5.06 1.41 -1.08
C GLY A 109 4.39 1.99 -2.32
N THR A 110 3.26 2.68 -2.16
CA THR A 110 2.60 3.43 -3.24
C THR A 110 3.47 4.59 -3.72
N THR A 111 4.00 5.40 -2.82
CA THR A 111 4.89 6.52 -3.17
C THR A 111 6.08 6.04 -4.00
N TRP A 112 6.72 4.97 -3.57
CA TRP A 112 7.80 4.31 -4.31
C TRP A 112 7.40 3.92 -5.74
N LEU A 113 6.21 3.33 -5.92
CA LEU A 113 5.74 2.95 -7.26
C LEU A 113 5.41 4.17 -8.14
N GLU A 114 4.91 5.25 -7.55
CA GLU A 114 4.67 6.51 -8.28
C GLU A 114 5.97 7.23 -8.65
N GLU A 115 7.04 7.08 -7.86
CA GLU A 115 8.39 7.51 -8.25
C GLU A 115 8.85 6.79 -9.54
N LEU A 116 8.70 5.46 -9.59
CA LEU A 116 9.04 4.68 -10.79
C LEU A 116 8.18 5.06 -12.00
N ILE A 117 6.88 5.33 -11.80
CA ILE A 117 6.01 5.82 -12.86
C ILE A 117 6.49 7.18 -13.35
N GLY A 118 6.82 8.10 -12.45
CA GLY A 118 7.34 9.41 -12.77
C GLY A 118 8.67 9.38 -13.54
N LEU A 119 9.58 8.49 -13.15
CA LEU A 119 10.82 8.23 -13.88
C LEU A 119 10.54 7.74 -15.32
N ALA A 120 9.64 6.76 -15.45
CA ALA A 120 9.30 6.21 -16.77
C ALA A 120 8.60 7.23 -17.66
N GLU A 121 7.72 8.08 -17.12
CA GLU A 121 7.05 9.18 -17.86
C GLU A 121 8.01 10.26 -18.31
N ALA A 122 9.05 10.55 -17.54
CA ALA A 122 10.08 11.50 -17.95
C ALA A 122 10.82 11.06 -19.24
N GLY A 123 10.81 9.76 -19.54
CA GLY A 123 11.49 9.21 -20.72
C GLY A 123 13.01 9.17 -20.58
N GLY A 124 13.71 8.94 -21.67
CA GLY A 124 15.18 8.94 -21.70
C GLY A 124 15.82 8.16 -20.56
N ASP A 125 16.78 8.77 -19.88
CA ASP A 125 17.53 8.15 -18.78
C ASP A 125 16.63 7.74 -17.60
N GLY A 126 15.51 8.43 -17.36
CA GLY A 126 14.53 8.08 -16.34
C GLY A 126 13.83 6.75 -16.63
N LEU A 127 13.35 6.58 -17.87
CA LEU A 127 12.77 5.33 -18.34
C LEU A 127 13.79 4.18 -18.28
N ASP A 128 15.01 4.45 -18.72
CA ASP A 128 16.07 3.46 -18.75
C ASP A 128 16.43 3.00 -17.33
N LEU A 129 16.43 3.93 -16.35
CA LEU A 129 16.64 3.58 -14.96
C LEU A 129 15.48 2.72 -14.39
N ALA A 130 14.23 3.08 -14.69
CA ALA A 130 13.06 2.29 -14.27
C ALA A 130 13.13 0.85 -14.83
N LYS A 131 13.52 0.68 -16.09
CA LYS A 131 13.75 -0.63 -16.71
C LYS A 131 14.90 -1.41 -16.05
N GLN A 132 15.99 -0.73 -15.68
CA GLN A 132 17.10 -1.35 -14.95
C GLN A 132 16.66 -1.84 -13.56
N VAL A 133 15.82 -1.06 -12.86
CA VAL A 133 15.23 -1.48 -11.58
C VAL A 133 14.40 -2.74 -11.76
N TYR A 134 13.52 -2.78 -12.79
CA TYR A 134 12.73 -3.96 -13.10
C TYR A 134 13.59 -5.18 -13.41
N ALA A 135 14.58 -5.04 -14.30
CA ALA A 135 15.46 -6.15 -14.67
C ALA A 135 16.17 -6.76 -13.45
N LYS A 136 16.72 -5.92 -12.58
CA LYS A 136 17.35 -6.38 -11.34
C LYS A 136 16.36 -6.96 -10.33
N ALA A 137 15.14 -6.44 -10.25
CA ALA A 137 14.09 -7.01 -9.42
C ALA A 137 13.69 -8.40 -9.93
N PHE A 138 13.57 -8.56 -11.25
CA PHE A 138 13.27 -9.84 -11.89
C PHE A 138 14.38 -10.89 -11.64
N GLU A 139 15.64 -10.51 -11.77
CA GLU A 139 16.80 -11.39 -11.50
C GLU A 139 16.85 -11.85 -10.03
N ASN A 140 16.46 -10.98 -9.10
CA ASN A 140 16.52 -11.25 -7.66
C ASN A 140 15.13 -11.55 -7.04
N ARG A 141 14.13 -11.88 -7.85
CA ARG A 141 12.73 -12.00 -7.43
C ARG A 141 12.52 -12.94 -6.26
N ASP A 142 13.18 -14.08 -6.24
CA ASP A 142 13.01 -15.07 -5.17
C ASP A 142 13.43 -14.48 -3.81
N ALA A 143 14.61 -13.88 -3.73
CA ALA A 143 15.10 -13.25 -2.51
C ALA A 143 14.33 -11.97 -2.11
N LEU A 144 13.76 -11.25 -3.08
CA LEU A 144 12.92 -10.08 -2.81
C LEU A 144 11.54 -10.47 -2.31
N CYS A 145 10.96 -11.55 -2.83
CA CYS A 145 9.61 -12.01 -2.52
C CYS A 145 9.56 -12.83 -1.22
N GLU A 146 10.59 -13.59 -0.88
CA GLU A 146 10.64 -14.46 0.28
C GLU A 146 10.13 -13.80 1.58
N PRO A 147 10.58 -12.59 1.98
CA PRO A 147 10.10 -11.94 3.20
C PRO A 147 8.63 -11.50 3.16
N TYR A 148 8.00 -11.55 2.00
CA TYR A 148 6.64 -11.07 1.74
C TYR A 148 5.70 -12.17 1.24
N ALA A 149 6.08 -13.44 1.32
CA ALA A 149 5.35 -14.57 0.75
C ALA A 149 3.88 -14.64 1.18
N THR A 150 3.56 -14.19 2.41
CA THR A 150 2.18 -14.17 2.94
C THR A 150 1.33 -12.99 2.45
N VAL A 151 1.94 -11.97 1.84
CA VAL A 151 1.27 -10.70 1.46
C VAL A 151 1.55 -10.30 0.00
N ILE A 152 1.95 -11.25 -0.82
CA ILE A 152 2.06 -11.14 -2.28
C ILE A 152 1.43 -12.36 -2.94
N ASP A 153 1.08 -12.22 -4.22
CA ASP A 153 0.52 -13.31 -5.03
C ASP A 153 0.96 -13.06 -6.49
N ILE A 154 2.22 -13.43 -6.76
CA ILE A 154 2.89 -13.15 -8.03
C ILE A 154 2.98 -14.44 -8.84
N ASP A 155 2.34 -14.48 -10.00
CA ASP A 155 2.55 -15.53 -10.99
C ASP A 155 3.77 -15.17 -11.86
N TYR A 156 4.88 -15.83 -11.59
CA TYR A 156 6.13 -15.58 -12.32
C TYR A 156 6.03 -15.82 -13.83
N ALA A 157 5.08 -16.65 -14.27
CA ALA A 157 4.85 -16.87 -15.70
C ALA A 157 4.23 -15.66 -16.40
N LYS A 158 3.59 -14.77 -15.66
CA LYS A 158 3.00 -13.51 -16.17
C LYS A 158 3.95 -12.33 -16.11
N LEU A 159 5.13 -12.49 -15.52
CA LEU A 159 6.15 -11.45 -15.53
C LEU A 159 6.79 -11.36 -16.91
N PRO A 160 6.77 -10.20 -17.58
CA PRO A 160 7.45 -10.05 -18.86
C PRO A 160 8.97 -10.18 -18.70
N ALA A 161 9.61 -10.90 -19.60
CA ALA A 161 11.07 -11.01 -19.57
C ALA A 161 11.74 -9.62 -19.66
N PRO A 162 12.85 -9.36 -18.96
CA PRO A 162 13.54 -8.08 -19.01
C PRO A 162 13.89 -7.59 -20.42
N ALA A 163 14.22 -8.51 -21.33
CA ALA A 163 14.47 -8.19 -22.74
C ALA A 163 13.24 -7.59 -23.45
N VAL A 164 12.03 -8.03 -23.09
CA VAL A 164 10.77 -7.47 -23.60
C VAL A 164 10.55 -6.08 -23.03
N VAL A 165 10.71 -5.91 -21.72
CA VAL A 165 10.53 -4.62 -21.03
C VAL A 165 11.54 -3.58 -21.50
N ASN A 166 12.76 -3.98 -21.84
CA ASN A 166 13.77 -3.07 -22.41
C ASN A 166 13.31 -2.43 -23.73
N GLY A 167 12.45 -3.11 -24.50
CA GLY A 167 11.87 -2.55 -25.73
C GLY A 167 10.64 -1.66 -25.52
N TRP A 168 10.13 -1.54 -24.29
CA TRP A 168 8.90 -0.77 -24.03
C TRP A 168 9.11 0.74 -24.14
N SER A 169 8.07 1.43 -24.61
CA SER A 169 7.94 2.88 -24.48
C SER A 169 7.60 3.28 -23.03
N SER A 170 7.67 4.58 -22.73
CA SER A 170 7.19 5.16 -21.46
C SER A 170 5.74 4.77 -21.21
N GLU A 171 4.87 4.89 -22.22
CA GLU A 171 3.45 4.54 -22.12
C GLU A 171 3.23 3.05 -21.78
N GLN A 172 3.97 2.15 -22.42
CA GLN A 172 3.86 0.71 -22.14
C GLN A 172 4.29 0.38 -20.72
N PHE A 173 5.42 0.96 -20.26
CA PHE A 173 5.92 0.72 -18.90
C PHE A 173 4.96 1.27 -17.84
N THR A 174 4.50 2.50 -18.02
CA THR A 174 3.59 3.15 -17.05
C THR A 174 2.20 2.51 -17.06
N SER A 175 1.69 2.09 -18.22
CA SER A 175 0.43 1.32 -18.29
C SER A 175 0.51 -0.01 -17.54
N ALA A 176 1.63 -0.71 -17.63
CA ALA A 176 1.82 -1.97 -16.90
C ALA A 176 1.94 -1.76 -15.39
N LEU A 177 2.52 -0.63 -14.96
CA LEU A 177 2.81 -0.38 -13.55
C LEU A 177 1.70 0.41 -12.82
N ARG A 178 1.04 1.39 -13.48
CA ARG A 178 0.02 2.24 -12.86
C ARG A 178 -1.16 1.42 -12.38
N HIS A 179 -1.59 1.64 -11.15
CA HIS A 179 -2.73 0.93 -10.57
C HIS A 179 -4.06 1.38 -11.19
N ASP A 180 -4.34 0.89 -12.36
CA ASP A 180 -5.61 1.04 -13.08
C ASP A 180 -6.07 -0.32 -13.62
N GLN A 181 -6.95 -0.97 -12.86
CA GLN A 181 -7.47 -2.30 -13.23
C GLN A 181 -8.31 -2.30 -14.52
N LYS A 182 -8.74 -1.12 -15.01
CA LYS A 182 -9.49 -0.98 -16.26
C LYS A 182 -8.56 -0.89 -17.47
N ASN A 183 -7.30 -0.56 -17.26
CA ASN A 183 -6.31 -0.49 -18.32
C ASN A 183 -5.89 -1.92 -18.74
N PRO A 184 -6.07 -2.33 -20.00
CA PRO A 184 -5.70 -3.67 -20.46
C PRO A 184 -4.18 -3.93 -20.41
N GLY A 185 -3.36 -2.88 -20.32
CA GLY A 185 -1.91 -2.99 -20.15
C GLY A 185 -1.47 -3.25 -18.72
N PHE A 186 -2.36 -3.08 -17.72
CA PHE A 186 -2.02 -3.26 -16.31
C PHE A 186 -1.56 -4.69 -16.00
N ASN A 187 -0.39 -4.81 -15.35
CA ASN A 187 0.16 -6.09 -14.94
C ASN A 187 0.33 -6.13 -13.41
N PRO A 188 -0.59 -6.80 -12.69
CA PRO A 188 -0.55 -6.86 -11.22
C PRO A 188 0.68 -7.60 -10.70
N ASP A 189 1.22 -8.58 -11.45
CA ASP A 189 2.39 -9.36 -11.07
C ASP A 189 3.66 -8.49 -11.13
N LEU A 190 3.82 -7.72 -12.22
CA LEU A 190 4.90 -6.75 -12.38
C LEU A 190 4.83 -5.67 -11.28
N ARG A 191 3.63 -5.16 -11.00
CA ARG A 191 3.45 -4.14 -9.95
C ARG A 191 3.80 -4.67 -8.57
N GLN A 192 3.39 -5.88 -8.22
CA GLN A 192 3.75 -6.51 -6.94
C GLN A 192 5.26 -6.75 -6.83
N LEU A 193 5.90 -7.25 -7.90
CA LEU A 193 7.35 -7.45 -7.92
C LEU A 193 8.09 -6.13 -7.71
N LEU A 194 7.70 -5.07 -8.40
CA LEU A 194 8.29 -3.75 -8.20
C LEU A 194 7.99 -3.17 -6.81
N HIS A 195 6.81 -3.44 -6.24
CA HIS A 195 6.50 -3.00 -4.89
C HIS A 195 7.52 -3.54 -3.86
N VAL A 196 7.89 -4.81 -3.93
CA VAL A 196 8.90 -5.40 -3.05
C VAL A 196 10.34 -5.11 -3.52
N GLY A 197 10.48 -4.61 -4.74
CA GLY A 197 11.75 -4.30 -5.40
C GLY A 197 12.44 -3.01 -4.94
N PHE A 198 11.86 -2.24 -4.00
CA PHE A 198 12.44 -0.96 -3.54
C PHE A 198 13.90 -1.09 -3.07
N LYS A 199 14.30 -2.25 -2.53
CA LYS A 199 15.68 -2.54 -2.12
C LYS A 199 16.67 -2.49 -3.29
N VAL A 200 16.21 -2.73 -4.52
CA VAL A 200 17.04 -2.65 -5.72
C VAL A 200 17.46 -1.21 -5.97
N ALA A 201 16.50 -0.28 -5.94
CA ALA A 201 16.78 1.15 -6.11
C ALA A 201 17.64 1.70 -4.97
N ALA A 202 17.35 1.31 -3.72
CA ALA A 202 18.17 1.69 -2.57
C ALA A 202 19.65 1.31 -2.75
N LYS A 203 19.92 0.15 -3.36
CA LYS A 203 21.31 -0.29 -3.67
C LYS A 203 21.95 0.50 -4.82
N MET A 204 21.19 1.24 -5.62
CA MET A 204 21.75 2.10 -6.67
C MET A 204 22.30 3.43 -6.12
N GLY A 205 21.97 3.79 -4.88
CA GLY A 205 22.51 4.95 -4.18
C GLY A 205 22.33 6.26 -4.95
N ASP A 206 23.41 7.03 -5.06
CA ASP A 206 23.39 8.36 -5.70
C ASP A 206 22.88 8.34 -7.15
N LYS A 207 23.08 7.25 -7.89
CA LYS A 207 22.55 7.13 -9.24
C LYS A 207 21.01 7.25 -9.26
N TYR A 208 20.35 6.61 -8.28
CA TYR A 208 18.90 6.68 -8.15
C TYR A 208 18.46 8.05 -7.64
N LEU A 209 19.10 8.56 -6.59
CA LEU A 209 18.76 9.86 -5.98
C LEU A 209 18.90 11.02 -6.98
N ASN A 210 19.99 11.11 -7.71
CA ASN A 210 20.20 12.15 -8.71
C ASN A 210 19.16 12.09 -9.84
N MET A 211 18.71 10.89 -10.21
CA MET A 211 17.65 10.75 -11.22
C MET A 211 16.29 11.20 -10.69
N LEU A 212 15.99 10.97 -9.38
CA LEU A 212 14.77 11.52 -8.77
C LEU A 212 14.76 13.05 -8.83
N GLU A 213 15.89 13.70 -8.54
CA GLU A 213 16.01 15.17 -8.65
C GLU A 213 15.83 15.64 -10.10
N THR A 214 16.45 14.94 -11.07
CA THR A 214 16.34 15.27 -12.49
C THR A 214 14.91 15.16 -13.03
N CYS A 215 14.17 14.16 -12.56
CA CYS A 215 12.79 13.86 -13.00
C CYS A 215 11.72 14.38 -12.01
N GLU A 216 12.09 15.25 -11.04
CA GLU A 216 11.22 15.75 -9.98
C GLU A 216 9.85 16.23 -10.50
N PRO A 217 9.70 17.03 -11.58
CA PRO A 217 8.39 17.52 -12.00
C PRO A 217 7.41 16.40 -12.38
N SER A 218 7.88 15.32 -13.00
CA SER A 218 7.07 14.17 -13.36
C SER A 218 6.72 13.33 -12.13
N ILE A 219 7.69 13.12 -11.25
CA ILE A 219 7.52 12.35 -10.01
C ILE A 219 6.55 13.07 -9.08
N SER A 220 6.75 14.36 -8.82
CA SER A 220 5.91 15.18 -7.94
C SER A 220 4.44 15.17 -8.40
N ARG A 221 4.18 15.27 -9.71
CA ARG A 221 2.83 15.17 -10.27
C ARG A 221 2.20 13.80 -9.96
N ASN A 222 2.89 12.69 -10.23
CA ASN A 222 2.36 11.35 -10.01
C ASN A 222 2.11 11.05 -8.53
N VAL A 223 3.07 11.40 -7.67
CA VAL A 223 2.94 11.23 -6.21
C VAL A 223 1.78 12.07 -5.66
N THR A 224 1.67 13.34 -6.09
CA THR A 224 0.59 14.23 -5.64
C THR A 224 -0.77 13.72 -6.11
N GLU A 225 -0.91 13.32 -7.37
CA GLU A 225 -2.15 12.74 -7.89
C GLU A 225 -2.55 11.50 -7.12
N ASN A 226 -1.62 10.58 -6.88
CA ASN A 226 -1.92 9.37 -6.14
C ASN A 226 -2.29 9.67 -4.67
N LEU A 227 -1.45 10.41 -3.93
CA LEU A 227 -1.68 10.65 -2.52
C LEU A 227 -2.86 11.59 -2.25
N PHE A 228 -3.00 12.67 -3.02
CA PHE A 228 -4.06 13.63 -2.76
C PHE A 228 -5.39 13.23 -3.40
N GLU A 229 -5.40 12.99 -4.72
CA GLU A 229 -6.65 12.71 -5.44
C GLU A 229 -7.20 11.31 -5.15
N ARG A 230 -6.32 10.32 -5.00
CA ARG A 230 -6.72 8.91 -4.90
C ARG A 230 -6.72 8.34 -3.48
N HIS A 231 -6.09 9.02 -2.49
CA HIS A 231 -6.11 8.63 -1.07
C HIS A 231 -6.79 9.68 -0.20
N ILE A 232 -6.25 10.90 -0.12
CA ILE A 232 -6.73 11.91 0.84
C ILE A 232 -8.18 12.30 0.54
N LYS A 233 -8.48 12.66 -0.70
CA LYS A 233 -9.85 13.05 -1.09
C LYS A 233 -10.90 11.97 -0.80
N PRO A 234 -10.74 10.72 -1.25
CA PRO A 234 -11.74 9.68 -1.00
C PRO A 234 -11.92 9.32 0.46
N LEU A 235 -10.88 9.49 1.28
CA LEU A 235 -10.93 9.13 2.71
C LEU A 235 -11.42 10.26 3.61
N PHE A 236 -11.13 11.53 3.27
CA PHE A 236 -11.28 12.62 4.23
C PHE A 236 -12.02 13.86 3.71
N LEU A 237 -12.21 14.01 2.39
CA LEU A 237 -12.86 15.18 1.77
C LEU A 237 -14.11 14.81 0.96
#